data_9de345c917df34218f1e09cd2f0f003e
#
_entry.id   9de345c917df34218f1e09cd2f0f003e
#
_cell.length_a   1.000
_cell.length_b   1.000
_cell.length_c   1.000
_cell.angle_alpha   90.00
_cell.angle_beta   90.00
_cell.angle_gamma   90.00
#
_symmetry.space_group_name_H-M   'P 1'
#
loop_
_entity.id
_entity.type
_entity.pdbx_description
1 polymer ?
#
loop_
_entity_poly.entity_id
_entity_poly.type
_entity_poly.pdbx_seq_one_letter_code
_entity_poly.pdbx_strand_id
1 'polypeptide(L)'
;HLNFAGFGGQCILFLVDGERLAGESMDDVDFSRLLMAGVERIEIVKGASSALYGSNAAGGVVNIITKNATEPWTLNLNARYAKHNDQRYGGVFALRSKHWSNAFSANYHNKDNYNVTSAANPVTRVISTIYGERTVDFKDKLTWRPSDRLSLGARAGYFFRETTRTVNVPERYRDFSGGLRLDWLISKDDDLQASYAFDQYDKSDYQQLRHLDIRDYSNVQNTFRLLYSHAFGETAMLTAGADYMHDYLYNTYLAGDAREQDCYDVFAQYDWNITDKLEAVAAVRYDYFSDRQNSQLTPKLNLRYKFNHRLVLRAGYGMGFRAPSLKERYYN
;
A
#
# COMPACT_ATOMS: atom_id res chain seq x y z
N HIS A 1 -14.41 -3.44 8.99
CA HIS A 1 -13.32 -2.81 9.77
C HIS A 1 -12.22 -3.84 10.02
N LEU A 2 -11.00 -3.53 9.61
CA LEU A 2 -9.84 -4.35 9.92
C LEU A 2 -9.35 -4.02 11.32
N ASN A 3 -9.16 -5.04 12.16
CA ASN A 3 -8.55 -4.90 13.49
C ASN A 3 -7.32 -5.80 13.57
N PHE A 4 -6.18 -5.25 13.99
CA PHE A 4 -4.91 -5.95 14.02
C PHE A 4 -4.21 -5.68 15.36
N ALA A 5 -4.03 -6.71 16.18
CA ALA A 5 -3.39 -6.62 17.48
C ALA A 5 -3.98 -5.53 18.41
N GLY A 6 -5.30 -5.27 18.33
CA GLY A 6 -5.98 -4.23 19.11
C GLY A 6 -5.99 -2.84 18.48
N PHE A 7 -5.29 -2.64 17.34
CA PHE A 7 -5.29 -1.39 16.59
C PHE A 7 -6.32 -1.44 15.47
N GLY A 8 -7.05 -0.35 15.25
CA GLY A 8 -7.91 -0.17 14.07
C GLY A 8 -7.10 -0.01 12.79
N GLY A 9 -7.75 -0.19 11.63
CA GLY A 9 -7.12 -0.08 10.30
C GLY A 9 -6.31 1.19 10.07
N GLN A 10 -6.67 2.28 10.74
CA GLN A 10 -6.00 3.59 10.70
C GLN A 10 -4.53 3.58 11.20
N CYS A 11 -4.17 2.61 12.06
CA CYS A 11 -2.82 2.48 12.62
C CYS A 11 -2.00 1.42 11.89
N ILE A 12 -2.51 0.87 10.79
CA ILE A 12 -1.87 -0.15 9.97
C ILE A 12 -1.52 0.47 8.62
N LEU A 13 -0.25 0.45 8.28
CA LEU A 13 0.21 0.91 6.97
C LEU A 13 0.09 -0.20 5.94
N PHE A 14 -0.63 0.08 4.84
CA PHE A 14 -0.72 -0.82 3.69
C PHE A 14 0.23 -0.37 2.58
N LEU A 15 0.99 -1.32 2.08
CA LEU A 15 1.95 -1.11 1.01
C LEU A 15 1.69 -2.11 -0.13
N VAL A 16 2.01 -1.71 -1.34
CA VAL A 16 2.14 -2.62 -2.49
C VAL A 16 3.58 -2.51 -3.01
N ASP A 17 4.31 -3.62 -3.01
CA ASP A 17 5.73 -3.68 -3.34
C ASP A 17 6.60 -2.67 -2.55
N GLY A 18 6.22 -2.38 -1.30
CA GLY A 18 6.90 -1.43 -0.42
C GLY A 18 6.46 0.02 -0.54
N GLU A 19 5.52 0.35 -1.41
CA GLU A 19 5.05 1.72 -1.67
C GLU A 19 3.63 1.94 -1.15
N ARG A 20 3.36 3.14 -0.62
CA ARG A 20 2.05 3.50 -0.05
C ARG A 20 0.99 3.62 -1.13
N LEU A 21 -0.26 3.33 -0.77
CA LEU A 21 -1.44 3.57 -1.59
C LEU A 21 -2.09 4.90 -1.20
N ALA A 22 -2.48 5.72 -2.19
CA ALA A 22 -3.33 6.89 -1.96
C ALA A 22 -4.78 6.51 -1.65
N GLY A 23 -5.56 7.47 -1.12
CA GLY A 23 -6.98 7.23 -0.82
C GLY A 23 -7.20 6.35 0.39
N GLU A 24 -6.19 6.18 1.25
CA GLU A 24 -6.38 5.66 2.60
C GLU A 24 -7.30 6.61 3.36
N SER A 25 -8.55 6.27 3.39
CA SER A 25 -9.51 7.01 4.18
C SER A 25 -9.70 6.37 5.53
N MET A 26 -10.00 7.19 6.48
CA MET A 26 -10.25 7.05 7.91
C MET A 26 -10.54 5.66 8.47
N ASP A 27 -11.08 4.74 7.70
CA ASP A 27 -11.44 3.41 8.20
C ASP A 27 -11.19 2.26 7.23
N ASP A 28 -10.99 2.52 5.94
CA ASP A 28 -10.86 1.43 4.97
C ASP A 28 -9.98 1.80 3.76
N VAL A 29 -8.90 1.05 3.59
CA VAL A 29 -8.31 0.84 2.27
C VAL A 29 -9.37 0.21 1.39
N ASP A 30 -9.58 0.73 0.19
CA ASP A 30 -10.44 0.04 -0.78
C ASP A 30 -9.78 -1.27 -1.22
N PHE A 31 -10.04 -2.34 -0.48
CA PHE A 31 -9.47 -3.67 -0.76
C PHE A 31 -9.89 -4.24 -2.12
N SER A 32 -10.90 -3.67 -2.78
CA SER A 32 -11.24 -4.07 -4.15
C SER A 32 -10.16 -3.69 -5.17
N ARG A 33 -9.27 -2.74 -4.83
CA ARG A 33 -8.05 -2.39 -5.60
C ARG A 33 -6.96 -3.48 -5.51
N LEU A 34 -7.05 -4.35 -4.50
CA LEU A 34 -6.05 -5.37 -4.17
C LEU A 34 -6.54 -6.75 -4.64
N LEU A 35 -6.70 -6.91 -5.95
CA LEU A 35 -7.15 -8.19 -6.52
C LEU A 35 -6.05 -9.25 -6.39
N MET A 36 -6.40 -10.37 -5.78
CA MET A 36 -5.46 -11.44 -5.39
C MET A 36 -4.77 -12.14 -6.56
N ALA A 37 -5.28 -12.02 -7.78
CA ALA A 37 -4.69 -12.69 -8.95
C ALA A 37 -3.24 -12.28 -9.24
N GLY A 38 -2.89 -11.01 -8.96
CA GLY A 38 -1.54 -10.48 -9.12
C GLY A 38 -0.66 -10.57 -7.86
N VAL A 39 -1.17 -11.10 -6.74
CA VAL A 39 -0.43 -11.16 -5.47
C VAL A 39 0.40 -12.44 -5.41
N GLU A 40 1.68 -12.31 -5.05
CA GLU A 40 2.58 -13.42 -4.77
C GLU A 40 2.47 -13.83 -3.30
N ARG A 41 2.62 -12.86 -2.38
CA ARG A 41 2.53 -13.05 -0.93
C ARG A 41 2.15 -11.77 -0.21
N ILE A 42 1.75 -11.90 1.04
CA ILE A 42 1.49 -10.79 1.95
C ILE A 42 2.49 -10.89 3.11
N GLU A 43 3.26 -9.84 3.33
CA GLU A 43 4.20 -9.72 4.42
C GLU A 43 3.59 -8.86 5.52
N ILE A 44 3.62 -9.34 6.76
CA ILE A 44 3.02 -8.64 7.90
C ILE A 44 4.08 -8.40 8.96
N VAL A 45 4.35 -7.12 9.24
CA VAL A 45 5.22 -6.69 10.36
C VAL A 45 4.33 -6.20 11.49
N LYS A 46 4.38 -6.88 12.64
CA LYS A 46 3.57 -6.57 13.82
C LYS A 46 4.29 -5.60 14.76
N GLY A 47 3.51 -4.71 15.39
CA GLY A 47 4.02 -3.75 16.37
C GLY A 47 4.54 -2.46 15.75
N ALA A 48 5.06 -1.57 16.60
CA ALA A 48 5.49 -0.25 16.18
C ALA A 48 6.66 -0.32 15.16
N SER A 49 6.36 0.02 13.92
CA SER A 49 7.28 0.03 12.79
C SER A 49 7.49 1.45 12.23
N SER A 50 7.01 2.48 12.95
CA SER A 50 7.06 3.87 12.51
C SER A 50 8.49 4.37 12.32
N ALA A 51 9.50 3.79 12.99
CA ALA A 51 10.89 4.17 12.80
C ALA A 51 11.42 3.92 11.37
N LEU A 52 10.92 2.90 10.66
CA LEU A 52 11.32 2.61 9.27
C LEU A 52 10.28 3.06 8.24
N TYR A 53 9.00 2.96 8.59
CA TYR A 53 7.90 3.16 7.64
C TYR A 53 7.13 4.47 7.84
N GLY A 54 7.42 5.20 8.95
CA GLY A 54 6.84 6.49 9.27
C GLY A 54 5.44 6.42 9.88
N SER A 55 4.67 7.48 9.67
CA SER A 55 3.31 7.62 10.15
C SER A 55 2.40 6.46 9.71
N ASN A 56 1.39 6.13 10.52
CA ASN A 56 0.40 5.06 10.32
C ASN A 56 0.92 3.63 10.53
N ALA A 57 2.23 3.42 10.77
CA ALA A 57 2.80 2.11 11.08
C ALA A 57 2.89 1.81 12.60
N ALA A 58 2.05 2.47 13.42
CA ALA A 58 2.05 2.27 14.87
C ALA A 58 1.55 0.87 15.27
N GLY A 59 0.55 0.32 14.58
CA GLY A 59 0.04 -1.03 14.80
C GLY A 59 0.78 -2.09 14.00
N GLY A 60 1.42 -1.71 12.92
CA GLY A 60 2.17 -2.60 12.03
C GLY A 60 2.09 -2.20 10.56
N VAL A 61 2.67 -3.05 9.72
CA VAL A 61 2.73 -2.87 8.26
C VAL A 61 2.22 -4.13 7.59
N VAL A 62 1.39 -3.97 6.57
CA VAL A 62 0.94 -5.02 5.65
C VAL A 62 1.48 -4.68 4.27
N ASN A 63 2.45 -5.44 3.79
CA ASN A 63 3.06 -5.24 2.48
C ASN A 63 2.61 -6.35 1.52
N ILE A 64 1.96 -5.97 0.44
CA ILE A 64 1.45 -6.88 -0.58
C ILE A 64 2.48 -6.94 -1.69
N ILE A 65 3.11 -8.10 -1.84
CA ILE A 65 4.12 -8.34 -2.87
C ILE A 65 3.44 -8.89 -4.11
N THR A 66 3.63 -8.21 -5.23
CA THR A 66 3.09 -8.63 -6.52
C THR A 66 3.97 -9.67 -7.19
N LYS A 67 3.35 -10.51 -8.04
CA LYS A 67 4.04 -11.58 -8.76
C LYS A 67 5.11 -11.02 -9.69
N ASN A 68 6.25 -11.70 -9.70
CA ASN A 68 7.30 -11.53 -10.70
C ASN A 68 7.29 -12.70 -11.68
N ALA A 69 7.77 -12.47 -12.90
CA ALA A 69 8.00 -13.55 -13.85
C ALA A 69 9.16 -14.43 -13.37
N THR A 70 8.91 -15.72 -13.13
CA THR A 70 9.93 -16.71 -12.71
C THR A 70 10.35 -17.61 -13.87
N GLU A 71 9.40 -17.94 -14.75
CA GLU A 71 9.58 -18.76 -15.93
C GLU A 71 9.77 -17.90 -17.19
N PRO A 72 10.28 -18.47 -18.31
CA PRO A 72 10.41 -17.76 -19.58
C PRO A 72 9.10 -17.12 -20.05
N TRP A 73 8.00 -17.80 -19.85
CA TRP A 73 6.66 -17.26 -19.97
C TRP A 73 5.66 -18.02 -19.08
N THR A 74 4.65 -17.32 -18.63
CA THR A 74 3.57 -17.87 -17.82
C THR A 74 2.26 -17.21 -18.20
N LEU A 75 1.20 -18.00 -18.39
CA LEU A 75 -0.17 -17.51 -18.57
C LEU A 75 -1.06 -18.20 -17.54
N ASN A 76 -1.67 -17.42 -16.65
CA ASN A 76 -2.67 -17.90 -15.72
C ASN A 76 -3.99 -17.21 -16.03
N LEU A 77 -5.04 -17.97 -16.27
CA LEU A 77 -6.39 -17.47 -16.50
C LEU A 77 -7.31 -18.02 -15.42
N ASN A 78 -8.23 -17.20 -14.95
CA ASN A 78 -9.26 -17.59 -14.03
C ASN A 78 -10.61 -17.05 -14.48
N ALA A 79 -11.65 -17.85 -14.29
CA ALA A 79 -13.03 -17.46 -14.54
C ALA A 79 -13.92 -18.04 -13.45
N ARG A 80 -14.85 -17.23 -12.97
CA ARG A 80 -15.84 -17.64 -11.99
C ARG A 80 -17.19 -17.01 -12.35
N TYR A 81 -18.22 -17.82 -12.27
CA TYR A 81 -19.61 -17.36 -12.35
C TYR A 81 -20.37 -17.84 -11.13
N ALA A 82 -21.16 -16.97 -10.49
CA ALA A 82 -21.94 -17.32 -9.32
C ALA A 82 -23.33 -16.61 -9.37
N LYS A 83 -24.15 -16.89 -8.37
CA LYS A 83 -25.49 -16.30 -8.22
C LYS A 83 -25.42 -14.77 -8.19
N HIS A 84 -26.49 -14.10 -8.61
CA HIS A 84 -26.60 -12.65 -8.75
C HIS A 84 -25.67 -12.06 -9.81
N ASN A 85 -25.47 -12.81 -10.90
CA ASN A 85 -24.60 -12.40 -12.02
C ASN A 85 -23.18 -12.04 -11.57
N ASP A 86 -22.68 -12.68 -10.49
CA ASP A 86 -21.31 -12.49 -9.99
C ASP A 86 -20.33 -13.16 -10.96
N GLN A 87 -19.77 -12.35 -11.86
CA GLN A 87 -18.84 -12.74 -12.91
C GLN A 87 -17.47 -12.20 -12.57
N ARG A 88 -16.48 -13.07 -12.54
CA ARG A 88 -15.07 -12.69 -12.33
C ARG A 88 -14.21 -13.36 -13.39
N TYR A 89 -13.51 -12.54 -14.14
CA TYR A 89 -12.56 -12.98 -15.16
C TYR A 89 -11.23 -12.30 -14.86
N GLY A 90 -10.15 -13.03 -14.92
CA GLY A 90 -8.85 -12.46 -14.68
C GLY A 90 -7.73 -13.28 -15.28
N GLY A 91 -6.59 -12.64 -15.43
CA GLY A 91 -5.40 -13.33 -15.91
C GLY A 91 -4.14 -12.58 -15.56
N VAL A 92 -3.05 -13.34 -15.55
CA VAL A 92 -1.68 -12.83 -15.44
C VAL A 92 -0.88 -13.44 -16.58
N PHE A 93 -0.29 -12.59 -17.42
CA PHE A 93 0.68 -12.96 -18.41
C PHE A 93 2.05 -12.43 -18.00
N ALA A 94 3.04 -13.30 -17.89
CA ALA A 94 4.37 -12.90 -17.47
C ALA A 94 5.41 -13.47 -18.44
N LEU A 95 6.44 -12.65 -18.69
CA LEU A 95 7.58 -12.96 -19.55
C LEU A 95 8.87 -12.72 -18.79
N ARG A 96 9.87 -13.55 -19.00
CA ARG A 96 11.21 -13.38 -18.45
C ARG A 96 12.29 -13.70 -19.48
N SER A 97 13.26 -12.81 -19.57
CA SER A 97 14.50 -12.99 -20.30
C SER A 97 15.68 -12.89 -19.34
N LYS A 98 16.92 -13.02 -19.84
CA LYS A 98 18.13 -12.88 -19.02
C LYS A 98 18.22 -11.53 -18.30
N HIS A 99 17.85 -10.45 -18.99
CA HIS A 99 18.03 -9.10 -18.49
C HIS A 99 16.73 -8.36 -18.18
N TRP A 100 15.59 -8.87 -18.53
CA TRP A 100 14.32 -8.22 -18.26
C TRP A 100 13.21 -9.23 -17.92
N SER A 101 12.24 -8.77 -17.18
CA SER A 101 10.99 -9.48 -16.91
C SER A 101 9.82 -8.50 -16.93
N ASN A 102 8.68 -8.97 -17.40
CA ASN A 102 7.43 -8.23 -17.39
C ASN A 102 6.32 -9.12 -16.85
N ALA A 103 5.42 -8.55 -16.07
CA ALA A 103 4.22 -9.22 -15.59
C ALA A 103 3.04 -8.27 -15.75
N PHE A 104 2.13 -8.63 -16.65
CA PHE A 104 0.87 -7.92 -16.90
C PHE A 104 -0.29 -8.70 -16.28
N SER A 105 -1.19 -8.02 -15.58
CA SER A 105 -2.42 -8.58 -15.08
C SER A 105 -3.64 -7.76 -15.50
N ALA A 106 -4.73 -8.44 -15.80
CA ALA A 106 -6.01 -7.84 -16.12
C ALA A 106 -7.12 -8.59 -15.38
N ASN A 107 -8.07 -7.85 -14.79
CA ASN A 107 -9.17 -8.42 -14.05
C ASN A 107 -10.45 -7.65 -14.33
N TYR A 108 -11.55 -8.39 -14.39
CA TYR A 108 -12.90 -7.89 -14.50
C TYR A 108 -13.79 -8.56 -13.47
N HIS A 109 -14.63 -7.78 -12.78
CA HIS A 109 -15.65 -8.27 -11.88
C HIS A 109 -16.96 -7.51 -12.14
N ASN A 110 -18.06 -8.23 -12.22
CA ASN A 110 -19.40 -7.66 -12.28
C ASN A 110 -20.34 -8.46 -11.36
N LYS A 111 -21.19 -7.75 -10.65
CA LYS A 111 -22.20 -8.35 -9.79
C LYS A 111 -23.45 -7.46 -9.76
N ASP A 112 -24.63 -8.05 -9.83
CA ASP A 112 -25.91 -7.33 -9.75
C ASP A 112 -26.31 -7.03 -8.30
N ASN A 113 -27.20 -6.06 -8.14
CA ASN A 113 -27.84 -5.77 -6.84
C ASN A 113 -28.71 -6.96 -6.39
N TYR A 114 -28.71 -7.23 -5.10
CA TYR A 114 -29.67 -8.15 -4.52
C TYR A 114 -30.01 -7.80 -3.07
N ASN A 115 -31.23 -8.18 -2.64
CA ASN A 115 -31.71 -7.96 -1.29
C ASN A 115 -31.45 -9.17 -0.41
N VAL A 116 -30.97 -8.94 0.79
CA VAL A 116 -30.93 -9.91 1.89
C VAL A 116 -32.24 -9.76 2.66
N THR A 117 -33.04 -10.81 2.69
CA THR A 117 -34.37 -10.83 3.32
C THR A 117 -34.37 -11.60 4.63
N SER A 118 -35.36 -11.33 5.49
CA SER A 118 -35.53 -12.07 6.74
C SER A 118 -36.01 -13.51 6.46
N ALA A 119 -35.39 -14.48 7.15
CA ALA A 119 -35.83 -15.88 7.08
C ALA A 119 -37.29 -16.07 7.54
N ALA A 120 -37.77 -15.24 8.47
CA ALA A 120 -39.17 -15.30 8.97
C ALA A 120 -40.17 -14.67 8.02
N ASN A 121 -39.76 -13.74 7.15
CA ASN A 121 -40.63 -13.13 6.13
C ASN A 121 -39.80 -12.73 4.90
N PRO A 122 -39.45 -13.68 4.03
CA PRO A 122 -38.54 -13.47 2.90
C PRO A 122 -39.09 -12.57 1.80
N VAL A 123 -40.44 -12.37 1.77
CA VAL A 123 -41.07 -11.59 0.70
C VAL A 123 -41.13 -10.09 1.01
N THR A 124 -41.34 -9.72 2.26
CA THR A 124 -41.67 -8.33 2.62
C THR A 124 -40.62 -7.64 3.49
N ARG A 125 -39.71 -8.40 4.13
CA ARG A 125 -38.72 -7.82 5.05
C ARG A 125 -37.31 -7.89 4.52
N VAL A 126 -36.91 -6.84 3.82
CA VAL A 126 -35.52 -6.59 3.44
C VAL A 126 -34.73 -6.18 4.68
N ILE A 127 -33.65 -6.91 5.00
CA ILE A 127 -32.71 -6.59 6.09
C ILE A 127 -31.65 -5.63 5.58
N SER A 128 -31.08 -5.90 4.39
CA SER A 128 -30.09 -5.05 3.74
C SER A 128 -30.10 -5.27 2.24
N THR A 129 -29.58 -4.28 1.50
CA THR A 129 -29.33 -4.40 0.06
C THR A 129 -27.81 -4.53 -0.14
N ILE A 130 -27.40 -5.57 -0.86
CA ILE A 130 -26.03 -5.69 -1.39
C ILE A 130 -26.04 -5.03 -2.75
N TYR A 131 -25.31 -3.94 -2.87
CA TYR A 131 -25.23 -3.19 -4.12
C TYR A 131 -24.34 -3.93 -5.12
N GLY A 132 -24.73 -3.84 -6.38
CA GLY A 132 -23.95 -4.35 -7.49
C GLY A 132 -22.72 -3.47 -7.73
N GLU A 133 -21.75 -4.07 -8.36
CA GLU A 133 -20.52 -3.38 -8.73
C GLU A 133 -19.98 -3.91 -10.04
N ARG A 134 -19.31 -3.04 -10.78
CA ARG A 134 -18.50 -3.39 -11.93
C ARG A 134 -17.09 -2.86 -11.69
N THR A 135 -16.10 -3.74 -11.76
CA THR A 135 -14.70 -3.41 -11.52
C THR A 135 -13.85 -3.84 -12.70
N VAL A 136 -12.89 -3.02 -13.07
CA VAL A 136 -11.83 -3.31 -14.05
C VAL A 136 -10.50 -2.92 -13.43
N ASP A 137 -9.51 -3.80 -13.53
CA ASP A 137 -8.16 -3.58 -13.01
C ASP A 137 -7.13 -4.04 -14.03
N PHE A 138 -6.15 -3.18 -14.29
CA PHE A 138 -4.98 -3.49 -15.11
C PHE A 138 -3.72 -3.11 -14.34
N LYS A 139 -2.73 -4.00 -14.31
CA LYS A 139 -1.41 -3.72 -13.72
C LYS A 139 -0.32 -4.27 -14.61
N ASP A 140 0.74 -3.51 -14.74
CA ASP A 140 1.96 -3.90 -15.44
C ASP A 140 3.18 -3.64 -14.56
N LYS A 141 4.12 -4.57 -14.56
CA LYS A 141 5.39 -4.50 -13.83
C LYS A 141 6.51 -4.94 -14.74
N LEU A 142 7.38 -4.02 -15.06
CA LEU A 142 8.59 -4.24 -15.84
C LEU A 142 9.81 -4.18 -14.93
N THR A 143 10.73 -5.12 -15.05
CA THR A 143 12.02 -5.08 -14.39
C THR A 143 13.13 -5.32 -15.40
N TRP A 144 14.12 -4.44 -15.40
CA TRP A 144 15.32 -4.55 -16.23
C TRP A 144 16.57 -4.68 -15.35
N ARG A 145 17.36 -5.71 -15.62
CA ARG A 145 18.62 -6.01 -14.90
C ARG A 145 19.77 -6.01 -15.88
N PRO A 146 20.37 -4.81 -16.14
CA PRO A 146 21.53 -4.71 -17.04
C PRO A 146 22.77 -5.45 -16.49
N SER A 147 22.83 -5.64 -15.19
CA SER A 147 23.87 -6.42 -14.52
C SER A 147 23.34 -7.09 -13.26
N ASP A 148 24.14 -7.97 -12.65
CA ASP A 148 23.79 -8.60 -11.36
C ASP A 148 23.77 -7.61 -10.19
N ARG A 149 24.32 -6.39 -10.39
CA ARG A 149 24.39 -5.34 -9.37
C ARG A 149 23.36 -4.24 -9.54
N LEU A 150 22.68 -4.17 -10.68
CA LEU A 150 21.74 -3.09 -10.99
C LEU A 150 20.41 -3.65 -11.45
N SER A 151 19.33 -3.23 -10.79
CA SER A 151 17.95 -3.52 -11.18
C SER A 151 17.17 -2.23 -11.27
N LEU A 152 16.45 -2.06 -12.38
CA LEU A 152 15.53 -0.96 -12.63
C LEU A 152 14.12 -1.52 -12.78
N GLY A 153 13.19 -1.02 -12.00
CA GLY A 153 11.78 -1.39 -12.03
C GLY A 153 10.90 -0.24 -12.49
N ALA A 154 9.87 -0.55 -13.25
CA ALA A 154 8.77 0.35 -13.53
C ALA A 154 7.45 -0.39 -13.35
N ARG A 155 6.45 0.27 -12.79
CA ARG A 155 5.10 -0.25 -12.68
C ARG A 155 4.07 0.79 -13.08
N ALA A 156 2.93 0.32 -13.57
CA ALA A 156 1.76 1.13 -13.87
C ALA A 156 0.49 0.34 -13.52
N GLY A 157 -0.53 1.03 -13.08
CA GLY A 157 -1.82 0.45 -12.74
C GLY A 157 -2.97 1.37 -13.07
N TYR A 158 -4.08 0.77 -13.43
CA TYR A 158 -5.36 1.44 -13.58
C TYR A 158 -6.44 0.57 -12.94
N PHE A 159 -7.24 1.18 -12.09
CA PHE A 159 -8.41 0.56 -11.48
C PHE A 159 -9.64 1.42 -11.73
N PHE A 160 -10.74 0.77 -12.04
CA PHE A 160 -12.05 1.39 -12.17
C PHE A 160 -13.08 0.56 -11.41
N ARG A 161 -13.91 1.22 -10.62
CA ARG A 161 -15.09 0.62 -9.99
C ARG A 161 -16.30 1.54 -10.17
N GLU A 162 -17.44 0.95 -10.55
CA GLU A 162 -18.73 1.60 -10.57
C GLU A 162 -19.68 0.83 -9.66
N THR A 163 -20.40 1.52 -8.78
CA THR A 163 -21.39 0.93 -7.89
C THR A 163 -22.67 1.75 -7.92
N THR A 164 -23.83 1.07 -8.05
CA THR A 164 -25.12 1.73 -8.20
C THR A 164 -25.87 1.69 -6.87
N ARG A 165 -25.65 2.70 -6.04
CA ARG A 165 -26.41 2.90 -4.79
C ARG A 165 -27.65 3.78 -5.01
N THR A 166 -27.52 4.77 -5.89
CA THR A 166 -28.59 5.71 -6.24
C THR A 166 -29.01 5.49 -7.68
N VAL A 167 -30.30 5.45 -7.94
CA VAL A 167 -30.86 5.27 -9.29
C VAL A 167 -30.39 6.42 -10.20
N ASN A 168 -29.89 6.08 -11.38
CA ASN A 168 -29.37 7.00 -12.39
C ASN A 168 -28.15 7.85 -11.97
N VAL A 169 -27.57 7.58 -10.78
CA VAL A 169 -26.36 8.26 -10.29
C VAL A 169 -25.42 7.21 -9.67
N PRO A 170 -24.79 6.34 -10.49
CA PRO A 170 -23.75 5.46 -9.98
C PRO A 170 -22.53 6.23 -9.51
N GLU A 171 -21.93 5.78 -8.41
CA GLU A 171 -20.64 6.23 -7.93
C GLU A 171 -19.54 5.54 -8.73
N ARG A 172 -18.56 6.31 -9.21
CA ARG A 172 -17.39 5.84 -9.94
C ARG A 172 -16.13 6.13 -9.18
N TYR A 173 -15.28 5.15 -9.08
CA TYR A 173 -13.96 5.24 -8.46
C TYR A 173 -12.91 4.90 -9.49
N ARG A 174 -11.87 5.70 -9.57
CA ARG A 174 -10.72 5.50 -10.47
C ARG A 174 -9.44 5.61 -9.68
N ASP A 175 -8.49 4.76 -10.02
CA ASP A 175 -7.16 4.82 -9.48
C ASP A 175 -6.15 4.74 -10.62
N PHE A 176 -5.21 5.64 -10.61
CA PHE A 176 -4.04 5.66 -11.48
C PHE A 176 -2.81 5.54 -10.60
N SER A 177 -2.08 4.45 -10.71
CA SER A 177 -0.87 4.22 -9.94
C SER A 177 0.32 3.98 -10.84
N GLY A 178 1.50 4.38 -10.37
CA GLY A 178 2.74 4.18 -11.09
C GLY A 178 3.93 4.28 -10.16
N GLY A 179 5.08 3.78 -10.60
CA GLY A 179 6.30 3.86 -9.82
C GLY A 179 7.53 3.48 -10.60
N LEU A 180 8.64 4.01 -10.15
CA LEU A 180 9.99 3.69 -10.62
C LEU A 180 10.83 3.25 -9.44
N ARG A 181 11.68 2.25 -9.61
CA ARG A 181 12.57 1.73 -8.60
C ARG A 181 13.95 1.46 -9.15
N LEU A 182 14.96 1.87 -8.41
CA LEU A 182 16.36 1.55 -8.60
C LEU A 182 16.83 0.73 -7.40
N ASP A 183 17.43 -0.44 -7.64
CA ASP A 183 18.18 -1.20 -6.66
C ASP A 183 19.61 -1.36 -7.19
N TRP A 184 20.60 -0.82 -6.47
CA TRP A 184 21.99 -0.82 -6.91
C TRP A 184 22.92 -1.29 -5.83
N LEU A 185 23.50 -2.47 -6.03
CA LEU A 185 24.59 -3.01 -5.22
C LEU A 185 25.91 -2.35 -5.66
N ILE A 186 26.24 -1.21 -5.02
CA ILE A 186 27.43 -0.39 -5.34
C ILE A 186 28.68 -1.21 -5.11
N SER A 187 28.76 -1.88 -3.96
CA SER A 187 29.83 -2.81 -3.59
C SER A 187 29.24 -4.05 -2.91
N LYS A 188 30.07 -4.96 -2.42
CA LYS A 188 29.62 -6.09 -1.61
C LYS A 188 29.03 -5.68 -0.26
N ASP A 189 29.40 -4.49 0.23
CA ASP A 189 29.01 -3.97 1.53
C ASP A 189 28.04 -2.77 1.43
N ASP A 190 27.81 -2.25 0.20
CA ASP A 190 27.01 -1.04 -0.03
C ASP A 190 25.85 -1.28 -0.97
N ASP A 191 24.64 -1.01 -0.51
CA ASP A 191 23.38 -1.08 -1.27
C ASP A 191 22.67 0.28 -1.27
N LEU A 192 22.22 0.71 -2.45
CA LEU A 192 21.43 1.92 -2.65
C LEU A 192 20.11 1.56 -3.31
N GLN A 193 19.03 2.02 -2.70
CA GLN A 193 17.70 1.90 -3.27
C GLN A 193 17.11 3.31 -3.41
N ALA A 194 16.51 3.58 -4.57
CA ALA A 194 15.74 4.78 -4.80
C ALA A 194 14.40 4.41 -5.41
N SER A 195 13.33 5.03 -4.97
CA SER A 195 12.00 4.83 -5.56
C SER A 195 11.21 6.12 -5.65
N TYR A 196 10.36 6.15 -6.67
CA TYR A 196 9.31 7.12 -6.85
C TYR A 196 8.00 6.39 -7.02
N ALA A 197 6.96 6.81 -6.32
CA ALA A 197 5.60 6.32 -6.48
C ALA A 197 4.63 7.47 -6.68
N PHE A 198 3.71 7.27 -7.61
CA PHE A 198 2.56 8.10 -7.88
C PHE A 198 1.30 7.28 -7.68
N ASP A 199 0.33 7.84 -6.98
CA ASP A 199 -0.99 7.24 -6.81
C ASP A 199 -2.05 8.34 -6.80
N GLN A 200 -3.10 8.20 -7.62
CA GLN A 200 -4.24 9.12 -7.70
C GLN A 200 -5.53 8.32 -7.60
N TYR A 201 -6.30 8.60 -6.57
CA TYR A 201 -7.60 7.97 -6.32
C TYR A 201 -8.71 9.03 -6.40
N ASP A 202 -9.60 8.85 -7.39
CA ASP A 202 -10.72 9.76 -7.68
C ASP A 202 -12.05 9.08 -7.39
N LYS A 203 -13.00 9.85 -6.84
CA LYS A 203 -14.41 9.49 -6.77
C LYS A 203 -15.25 10.51 -7.55
N SER A 204 -16.26 10.03 -8.26
CA SER A 204 -17.22 10.87 -8.98
C SER A 204 -18.62 10.27 -8.96
N ASP A 205 -19.61 11.13 -9.07
CA ASP A 205 -21.00 10.78 -9.30
C ASP A 205 -21.33 10.92 -10.79
N TYR A 206 -21.73 9.81 -11.44
CA TYR A 206 -22.10 9.83 -12.84
C TYR A 206 -23.61 10.03 -13.03
N GLN A 207 -24.00 11.22 -13.47
CA GLN A 207 -25.39 11.53 -13.82
C GLN A 207 -25.76 10.91 -15.17
N GLN A 208 -26.34 9.72 -15.15
CA GLN A 208 -26.63 8.94 -16.38
C GLN A 208 -27.52 9.69 -17.37
N LEU A 209 -28.54 10.39 -16.91
CA LEU A 209 -29.48 11.12 -17.75
C LEU A 209 -28.86 12.34 -18.46
N ARG A 210 -27.81 12.89 -17.87
CA ARG A 210 -27.10 14.06 -18.42
C ARG A 210 -25.78 13.71 -19.08
N HIS A 211 -25.35 12.44 -18.99
CA HIS A 211 -24.03 11.96 -19.40
C HIS A 211 -22.88 12.76 -18.80
N LEU A 212 -23.04 13.23 -17.55
CA LEU A 212 -22.10 14.08 -16.86
C LEU A 212 -21.46 13.33 -15.70
N ASP A 213 -20.13 13.30 -15.67
CA ASP A 213 -19.31 12.71 -14.61
C ASP A 213 -18.77 13.83 -13.72
N ILE A 214 -19.28 13.95 -12.50
CA ILE A 214 -18.94 15.03 -11.56
C ILE A 214 -18.00 14.46 -10.51
N ARG A 215 -16.72 14.85 -10.57
CA ARG A 215 -15.72 14.47 -9.57
C ARG A 215 -15.96 15.28 -8.30
N ASP A 216 -16.15 14.59 -7.18
CA ASP A 216 -16.37 15.14 -5.86
C ASP A 216 -15.20 14.92 -4.90
N TYR A 217 -14.30 14.00 -5.25
CA TYR A 217 -13.12 13.67 -4.45
C TYR A 217 -11.93 13.28 -5.33
N SER A 218 -10.74 13.73 -4.97
CA SER A 218 -9.47 13.30 -5.52
C SER A 218 -8.38 13.34 -4.45
N ASN A 219 -7.62 12.26 -4.30
CA ASN A 219 -6.42 12.24 -3.50
C ASN A 219 -5.24 11.84 -4.39
N VAL A 220 -4.21 12.68 -4.42
CA VAL A 220 -3.01 12.46 -5.23
C VAL A 220 -1.80 12.43 -4.32
N GLN A 221 -1.02 11.37 -4.37
CA GLN A 221 0.22 11.23 -3.61
C GLN A 221 1.40 11.02 -4.54
N ASN A 222 2.46 11.77 -4.30
CA ASN A 222 3.78 11.57 -4.90
C ASN A 222 4.76 11.27 -3.77
N THR A 223 5.43 10.14 -3.84
CA THR A 223 6.38 9.70 -2.80
C THR A 223 7.72 9.42 -3.41
N PHE A 224 8.78 10.01 -2.86
CA PHE A 224 10.17 9.71 -3.17
C PHE A 224 10.81 9.08 -1.95
N ARG A 225 11.58 8.02 -2.15
CA ARG A 225 12.34 7.35 -1.11
C ARG A 225 13.76 7.08 -1.57
N LEU A 226 14.71 7.40 -0.70
CA LEU A 226 16.12 7.03 -0.86
C LEU A 226 16.55 6.23 0.37
N LEU A 227 17.18 5.08 0.15
CA LEU A 227 17.67 4.20 1.19
C LEU A 227 19.09 3.77 0.85
N TYR A 228 20.00 3.93 1.80
CA TYR A 228 21.37 3.45 1.70
C TYR A 228 21.68 2.51 2.86
N SER A 229 22.27 1.38 2.55
CA SER A 229 22.71 0.41 3.55
C SER A 229 24.20 0.13 3.41
N HIS A 230 24.92 0.08 4.54
CA HIS A 230 26.33 -0.27 4.61
C HIS A 230 26.55 -1.39 5.63
N ALA A 231 27.18 -2.48 5.19
CA ALA A 231 27.56 -3.58 6.06
C ALA A 231 28.96 -3.39 6.62
N PHE A 232 29.09 -3.38 7.95
CA PHE A 232 30.38 -3.38 8.66
C PHE A 232 30.82 -4.82 8.92
N GLY A 233 31.32 -5.48 7.87
CA GLY A 233 31.62 -6.91 7.91
C GLY A 233 30.36 -7.74 8.11
N GLU A 234 30.47 -8.82 8.94
CA GLU A 234 29.35 -9.72 9.23
C GLU A 234 28.59 -9.34 10.52
N THR A 235 29.07 -8.34 11.25
CA THR A 235 28.62 -8.06 12.61
C THR A 235 27.65 -6.91 12.72
N ALA A 236 27.69 -5.95 11.78
CA ALA A 236 26.81 -4.79 11.88
C ALA A 236 26.38 -4.26 10.50
N MET A 237 25.23 -3.60 10.46
CA MET A 237 24.69 -2.94 9.29
C MET A 237 24.07 -1.60 9.68
N LEU A 238 24.42 -0.55 8.97
CA LEU A 238 23.77 0.76 9.04
C LEU A 238 22.84 0.88 7.84
N THR A 239 21.58 1.20 8.09
CA THR A 239 20.60 1.61 7.07
C THR A 239 20.17 3.04 7.36
N ALA A 240 20.34 3.93 6.40
CA ALA A 240 19.90 5.32 6.49
C ALA A 240 19.06 5.69 5.30
N GLY A 241 18.06 6.56 5.48
CA GLY A 241 17.19 6.94 4.40
C GLY A 241 16.52 8.29 4.60
N ALA A 242 15.93 8.76 3.50
CA ALA A 242 15.09 9.95 3.46
C ALA A 242 13.86 9.68 2.60
N ASP A 243 12.71 10.14 3.06
CA ASP A 243 11.46 10.10 2.34
C ASP A 243 10.94 11.54 2.12
N TYR A 244 10.32 11.77 0.98
CA TYR A 244 9.51 12.94 0.69
C TYR A 244 8.16 12.48 0.18
N MET A 245 7.08 13.05 0.71
CA MET A 245 5.71 12.81 0.22
C MET A 245 4.99 14.13 0.03
N HIS A 246 4.47 14.34 -1.16
CA HIS A 246 3.49 15.39 -1.46
C HIS A 246 2.11 14.76 -1.51
N ASP A 247 1.19 15.23 -0.66
CA ASP A 247 -0.18 14.76 -0.55
C ASP A 247 -1.13 15.90 -0.91
N TYR A 248 -1.96 15.70 -1.93
CA TYR A 248 -2.99 16.62 -2.39
C TYR A 248 -4.36 15.99 -2.21
N LEU A 249 -5.29 16.74 -1.60
CA LEU A 249 -6.68 16.36 -1.41
C LEU A 249 -7.60 17.40 -2.01
N TYR A 250 -8.44 16.99 -2.95
CA TYR A 250 -9.59 17.75 -3.44
C TYR A 250 -10.88 17.12 -2.92
N ASN A 251 -11.81 17.95 -2.45
CA ASN A 251 -13.13 17.51 -2.04
C ASN A 251 -14.10 18.68 -2.12
N THR A 252 -15.25 18.48 -2.75
CA THR A 252 -16.29 19.52 -2.91
C THR A 252 -16.88 20.04 -1.59
N TYR A 253 -16.68 19.29 -0.50
CA TYR A 253 -17.12 19.73 0.86
C TYR A 253 -16.06 20.57 1.59
N LEU A 254 -14.86 20.72 1.04
CA LEU A 254 -13.81 21.54 1.65
C LEU A 254 -13.98 23.00 1.31
N ALA A 255 -13.84 23.88 2.30
CA ALA A 255 -13.72 25.32 2.05
C ALA A 255 -12.43 25.59 1.23
N GLY A 256 -12.61 26.07 -0.02
CA GLY A 256 -11.51 26.27 -0.96
C GLY A 256 -11.10 25.01 -1.75
N ASP A 257 -11.92 23.97 -1.69
CA ASP A 257 -11.92 22.77 -2.54
C ASP A 257 -10.66 21.90 -2.48
N ALA A 258 -9.50 22.39 -2.06
CA ALA A 258 -8.27 21.61 -2.03
C ALA A 258 -7.40 21.89 -0.80
N ARG A 259 -6.58 20.91 -0.42
CA ARG A 259 -5.54 20.97 0.60
C ARG A 259 -4.31 20.22 0.13
N GLU A 260 -3.16 20.71 0.56
CA GLU A 260 -1.86 20.09 0.25
C GLU A 260 -1.02 19.96 1.51
N GLN A 261 -0.18 18.95 1.53
CA GLN A 261 0.79 18.72 2.61
C GLN A 261 2.05 18.11 2.03
N ASP A 262 3.19 18.67 2.43
CA ASP A 262 4.49 18.03 2.22
C ASP A 262 4.96 17.36 3.51
N CYS A 263 5.49 16.16 3.38
CA CYS A 263 6.13 15.43 4.46
C CYS A 263 7.59 15.16 4.10
N TYR A 264 8.50 15.52 4.98
CA TYR A 264 9.95 15.31 4.83
C TYR A 264 10.43 14.46 5.99
N ASP A 265 11.05 13.35 5.70
CA ASP A 265 11.44 12.40 6.72
C ASP A 265 12.89 11.97 6.51
N VAL A 266 13.63 11.84 7.61
CA VAL A 266 14.94 11.23 7.63
C VAL A 266 15.02 10.18 8.73
N PHE A 267 15.71 9.07 8.46
CA PHE A 267 15.80 7.98 9.43
C PHE A 267 17.12 7.24 9.29
N ALA A 268 17.52 6.60 10.40
CA ALA A 268 18.63 5.68 10.43
C ALA A 268 18.34 4.51 11.36
N GLN A 269 18.83 3.33 11.00
CA GLN A 269 18.79 2.12 11.81
C GLN A 269 20.18 1.48 11.82
N TYR A 270 20.60 1.03 12.99
CA TYR A 270 21.83 0.29 13.18
C TYR A 270 21.53 -1.08 13.78
N ASP A 271 21.81 -2.11 13.01
CA ASP A 271 21.68 -3.51 13.40
C ASP A 271 23.06 -4.01 13.80
N TRP A 272 23.19 -4.55 15.01
CA TRP A 272 24.48 -4.94 15.55
C TRP A 272 24.43 -6.30 16.27
N ASN A 273 25.22 -7.24 15.80
CA ASN A 273 25.57 -8.47 16.48
C ASN A 273 26.75 -8.22 17.42
N ILE A 274 26.44 -7.74 18.65
CA ILE A 274 27.46 -7.35 19.65
C ILE A 274 28.32 -8.54 20.03
N THR A 275 27.69 -9.70 20.16
CA THR A 275 28.31 -11.00 20.38
C THR A 275 27.48 -12.09 19.70
N ASP A 276 27.96 -13.33 19.63
CA ASP A 276 27.18 -14.50 19.11
C ASP A 276 25.86 -14.73 19.84
N LYS A 277 25.68 -14.13 21.01
CA LYS A 277 24.50 -14.27 21.85
C LYS A 277 23.67 -13.00 21.98
N LEU A 278 24.24 -11.83 21.74
CA LEU A 278 23.61 -10.53 21.95
C LEU A 278 23.49 -9.77 20.63
N GLU A 279 22.28 -9.50 20.22
CA GLU A 279 21.94 -8.66 19.08
C GLU A 279 21.21 -7.40 19.58
N ALA A 280 21.50 -6.26 18.97
CA ALA A 280 20.83 -4.99 19.22
C ALA A 280 20.40 -4.36 17.90
N VAL A 281 19.25 -3.72 17.88
CA VAL A 281 18.75 -2.88 16.79
C VAL A 281 18.33 -1.55 17.37
N ALA A 282 19.01 -0.48 16.97
CA ALA A 282 18.65 0.89 17.32
C ALA A 282 18.20 1.64 16.08
N ALA A 283 17.11 2.38 16.17
CA ALA A 283 16.64 3.20 15.07
C ALA A 283 16.09 4.54 15.57
N VAL A 284 16.16 5.54 14.72
CA VAL A 284 15.60 6.87 14.95
C VAL A 284 15.05 7.41 13.64
N ARG A 285 13.91 8.08 13.70
CA ARG A 285 13.28 8.78 12.58
C ARG A 285 12.82 10.15 13.04
N TYR A 286 12.98 11.13 12.18
CA TYR A 286 12.42 12.47 12.30
C TYR A 286 11.51 12.72 11.12
N ASP A 287 10.25 13.07 11.40
CA ASP A 287 9.21 13.40 10.42
C ASP A 287 8.84 14.89 10.59
N TYR A 288 8.71 15.62 9.48
CA TYR A 288 8.22 16.99 9.44
C TYR A 288 7.06 17.11 8.45
N PHE A 289 5.96 17.71 8.89
CA PHE A 289 4.73 17.95 8.11
C PHE A 289 4.54 19.45 7.90
N SER A 290 4.45 19.88 6.64
CA SER A 290 4.31 21.30 6.28
C SER A 290 2.96 21.88 6.73
N ASP A 291 1.89 21.07 6.68
CA ASP A 291 0.60 21.46 7.22
C ASP A 291 0.70 21.56 8.76
N ARG A 292 0.49 22.79 9.29
CA ARG A 292 0.63 23.16 10.70
C ARG A 292 2.05 23.07 11.28
N GLN A 293 3.09 22.91 10.45
CA GLN A 293 4.50 22.88 10.87
C GLN A 293 4.75 21.94 12.07
N ASN A 294 4.25 20.72 11.96
CA ASN A 294 4.36 19.72 13.02
C ASN A 294 5.53 18.77 12.74
N SER A 295 6.23 18.36 13.78
CA SER A 295 7.33 17.42 13.67
C SER A 295 7.28 16.36 14.78
N GLN A 296 7.86 15.17 14.48
CA GLN A 296 7.90 14.06 15.41
C GLN A 296 9.24 13.34 15.33
N LEU A 297 9.80 13.03 16.50
CA LEU A 297 10.96 12.15 16.64
C LEU A 297 10.50 10.78 17.15
N THR A 298 10.92 9.72 16.48
CA THR A 298 10.47 8.34 16.75
C THR A 298 11.67 7.43 16.96
N PRO A 299 12.11 7.20 18.22
CA PRO A 299 13.16 6.24 18.54
C PRO A 299 12.64 4.82 18.66
N LYS A 300 13.52 3.84 18.42
CA LYS A 300 13.28 2.40 18.61
C LYS A 300 14.56 1.73 19.09
N LEU A 301 14.44 0.79 20.05
CA LEU A 301 15.52 -0.05 20.52
C LEU A 301 15.00 -1.47 20.72
N ASN A 302 15.62 -2.44 20.11
CA ASN A 302 15.33 -3.85 20.33
C ASN A 302 16.61 -4.57 20.75
N LEU A 303 16.48 -5.49 21.70
CA LEU A 303 17.54 -6.35 22.16
C LEU A 303 17.10 -7.81 22.09
N ARG A 304 17.99 -8.66 21.66
CA ARG A 304 17.80 -10.10 21.64
C ARG A 304 19.00 -10.77 22.28
N TYR A 305 18.74 -11.56 23.35
CA TYR A 305 19.76 -12.32 24.02
C TYR A 305 19.47 -13.83 23.97
N LYS A 306 20.40 -14.60 23.41
CA LYS A 306 20.31 -16.05 23.26
C LYS A 306 21.09 -16.72 24.40
N PHE A 307 20.40 -17.16 25.46
CA PHE A 307 21.02 -17.90 26.55
C PHE A 307 21.56 -19.25 26.09
N ASN A 308 20.74 -20.00 25.36
CA ASN A 308 21.08 -21.28 24.75
C ASN A 308 20.12 -21.57 23.58
N HIS A 309 20.19 -22.78 23.00
CA HIS A 309 19.33 -23.17 21.85
C HIS A 309 17.82 -23.23 22.17
N ARG A 310 17.44 -23.28 23.46
CA ARG A 310 16.04 -23.39 23.90
C ARG A 310 15.49 -22.11 24.50
N LEU A 311 16.34 -21.19 24.93
CA LEU A 311 15.94 -19.95 25.61
C LEU A 311 16.50 -18.72 24.93
N VAL A 312 15.61 -17.89 24.42
CA VAL A 312 15.90 -16.59 23.79
C VAL A 312 15.03 -15.53 24.46
N LEU A 313 15.66 -14.51 25.03
CA LEU A 313 14.98 -13.32 25.56
C LEU A 313 14.97 -12.24 24.48
N ARG A 314 13.82 -11.57 24.31
CA ARG A 314 13.68 -10.38 23.49
C ARG A 314 13.05 -9.27 24.31
N ALA A 315 13.64 -8.08 24.23
CA ALA A 315 13.11 -6.87 24.83
C ALA A 315 13.11 -5.77 23.76
N GLY A 316 12.09 -4.94 23.75
CA GLY A 316 11.98 -3.86 22.78
C GLY A 316 11.26 -2.66 23.36
N TYR A 317 11.74 -1.49 22.98
CA TYR A 317 11.10 -0.20 23.18
C TYR A 317 10.98 0.48 21.82
N GLY A 318 9.81 1.02 21.52
CA GLY A 318 9.58 1.78 20.29
C GLY A 318 8.44 2.75 20.47
N MET A 319 8.63 3.97 20.00
CA MET A 319 7.55 4.94 19.85
C MET A 319 6.89 4.73 18.49
N GLY A 320 5.58 4.65 18.48
CA GLY A 320 4.77 4.73 17.28
C GLY A 320 4.00 6.04 17.29
N PHE A 321 3.88 6.70 16.16
CA PHE A 321 3.01 7.85 16.04
C PHE A 321 2.14 7.74 14.79
N ARG A 322 1.08 8.50 14.79
CA ARG A 322 0.17 8.65 13.66
C ARG A 322 -0.10 10.13 13.43
N ALA A 323 0.27 10.62 12.26
CA ALA A 323 -0.18 11.92 11.80
C ALA A 323 -1.58 11.76 11.17
N PRO A 324 -2.56 12.60 11.55
CA PRO A 324 -3.84 12.61 10.87
C PRO A 324 -3.67 12.93 9.38
N SER A 325 -4.33 12.19 8.50
CA SER A 325 -4.35 12.48 7.06
C SER A 325 -5.06 13.81 6.76
N LEU A 326 -4.85 14.38 5.58
CA LEU A 326 -5.60 15.57 5.12
C LEU A 326 -7.11 15.31 5.16
N LYS A 327 -7.55 14.12 4.81
CA LYS A 327 -8.95 13.72 4.87
C LYS A 327 -9.50 13.78 6.30
N GLU A 328 -8.81 13.21 7.27
CA GLU A 328 -9.24 13.24 8.68
C GLU A 328 -9.30 14.65 9.27
N ARG A 329 -8.45 15.54 8.79
CA ARG A 329 -8.39 16.93 9.29
C ARG A 329 -9.46 17.82 8.71
N TYR A 330 -9.88 17.56 7.49
CA TYR A 330 -10.66 18.51 6.71
C TYR A 330 -11.97 17.94 6.15
N TYR A 331 -12.24 16.65 6.32
CA TYR A 331 -13.42 15.96 5.75
C TYR A 331 -14.57 15.73 6.75
N ASN A 332 -14.46 16.13 8.00
CA ASN A 332 -15.52 15.95 9.01
C ASN A 332 -16.59 17.05 8.92
#